data_067e95402a83e36f637c20de362ab42f
#
_entry.id   067e95402a83e36f637c20de362ab42f
#
_cell.length_a   1.000
_cell.length_b   1.000
_cell.length_c   1.000
_cell.angle_alpha   90.00
_cell.angle_beta   90.00
_cell.angle_gamma   90.00
#
_symmetry.space_group_name_H-M   'P 1'
#
loop_
_entity.id
_entity.type
_entity.pdbx_description
1 polymer ?
#
loop_
_entity_poly.entity_id
_entity_poly.type
_entity_poly.pdbx_seq_one_letter_code
_entity_poly.pdbx_strand_id
1 'polypeptide(L)'
;MIRAGRHGPELVLGRRCRDRRRSTWSLPKGTPDGDELPAETALREVAEETGLQVRIVDHLGEIRYRFVREGVRIHKTVRYYLMEPIGGDLADHDHEFEEVRWFAAAEADAVMQFSTERDILARALSASSRPAGSAV
;
A
#
# COMPACT_ATOMS: atom_id res chain seq x y z
N MET A 1 -4.57 0.95 -1.68
CA MET A 1 -5.48 0.94 -2.83
C MET A 1 -6.57 -0.09 -2.61
N ILE A 2 -7.82 0.33 -2.69
CA ILE A 2 -8.99 -0.54 -2.43
C ILE A 2 -9.97 -0.42 -3.58
N ARG A 3 -10.59 -1.53 -3.93
CA ARG A 3 -11.71 -1.59 -4.87
C ARG A 3 -12.85 -2.38 -4.25
N ALA A 4 -14.07 -2.14 -4.74
CA ALA A 4 -15.22 -2.98 -4.39
C ALA A 4 -15.07 -4.32 -5.13
N GLY A 5 -15.00 -5.41 -4.39
CA GLY A 5 -14.93 -6.74 -4.95
C GLY A 5 -16.26 -7.47 -4.86
N ARG A 6 -16.31 -8.67 -5.43
CA ARG A 6 -17.52 -9.49 -5.49
C ARG A 6 -18.05 -9.86 -4.09
N HIS A 7 -17.14 -10.01 -3.14
CA HIS A 7 -17.44 -10.42 -1.77
C HIS A 7 -16.95 -9.41 -0.74
N GLY A 8 -16.97 -8.12 -1.09
CA GLY A 8 -16.51 -7.04 -0.23
C GLY A 8 -15.28 -6.35 -0.77
N PRO A 9 -14.65 -5.46 0.02
CA PRO A 9 -13.50 -4.71 -0.44
C PRO A 9 -12.29 -5.60 -0.68
N GLU A 10 -11.55 -5.25 -1.72
CA GLU A 10 -10.29 -5.92 -2.10
C GLU A 10 -9.16 -4.90 -2.17
N LEU A 11 -7.95 -5.33 -1.88
CA LEU A 11 -6.77 -4.48 -1.96
C LEU A 11 -5.60 -5.23 -2.58
N VAL A 12 -4.63 -4.47 -3.10
CA VAL A 12 -3.43 -5.04 -3.71
C VAL A 12 -2.32 -5.12 -2.67
N LEU A 13 -1.71 -6.30 -2.58
CA LEU A 13 -0.48 -6.50 -1.84
C LEU A 13 0.60 -7.01 -2.80
N GLY A 14 1.85 -6.71 -2.45
CA GLY A 14 3.00 -7.23 -3.15
C GLY A 14 3.77 -8.21 -2.29
N ARG A 15 4.26 -9.27 -2.92
CA ARG A 15 5.08 -10.28 -2.27
C ARG A 15 6.55 -10.02 -2.53
N ARG A 16 7.32 -10.01 -1.47
CA ARG A 16 8.76 -9.84 -1.52
C ARG A 16 9.42 -11.04 -0.87
N CYS A 17 10.31 -11.74 -1.59
CA CYS A 17 11.10 -12.82 -1.00
C CYS A 17 12.32 -12.25 -0.31
N ARG A 18 12.43 -12.47 0.99
CA ARG A 18 13.57 -12.03 1.78
C ARG A 18 14.70 -13.05 1.81
N ASP A 19 14.34 -14.32 1.74
CA ASP A 19 15.26 -15.44 1.59
C ASP A 19 14.51 -16.64 1.01
N ARG A 20 15.17 -17.78 0.85
CA ARG A 20 14.58 -18.98 0.24
C ARG A 20 13.35 -19.53 0.98
N ARG A 21 13.13 -19.12 2.23
CA ARG A 21 12.06 -19.64 3.09
C ARG A 21 11.06 -18.62 3.55
N ARG A 22 11.33 -17.32 3.32
CA ARG A 22 10.49 -16.24 3.82
C ARG A 22 10.05 -15.32 2.70
N SER A 23 8.75 -15.23 2.52
CA SER A 23 8.15 -14.19 1.71
C SER A 23 7.24 -13.35 2.59
N THR A 24 7.15 -12.07 2.29
CA THR A 24 6.27 -11.16 3.00
C THR A 24 5.32 -10.49 2.02
N TRP A 25 4.06 -10.42 2.39
CA TRP A 25 3.07 -9.63 1.68
C TRP A 25 2.93 -8.28 2.37
N SER A 26 3.05 -7.22 1.61
CA SER A 26 3.01 -5.87 2.18
C SER A 26 2.35 -4.88 1.24
N LEU A 27 2.00 -3.72 1.81
CA LEU A 27 1.45 -2.61 1.05
C LEU A 27 2.52 -2.00 0.15
N PRO A 28 2.15 -1.57 -1.07
CA PRO A 28 3.05 -0.78 -1.91
C PRO A 28 3.44 0.51 -1.19
N LYS A 29 4.71 0.85 -1.25
CA LYS A 29 5.26 2.05 -0.62
C LYS A 29 6.59 2.41 -1.24
N GLY A 30 7.03 3.64 -1.05
CA GLY A 30 8.33 4.05 -1.54
C GLY A 30 8.84 5.33 -0.91
N THR A 31 9.97 5.77 -1.41
CA THR A 31 10.70 6.95 -0.91
C THR A 31 10.56 8.09 -1.91
N PRO A 32 10.39 9.33 -1.45
CA PRO A 32 10.36 10.49 -2.35
C PRO A 32 11.62 10.61 -3.19
N ASP A 33 11.43 10.96 -4.46
CA ASP A 33 12.53 11.33 -5.36
C ASP A 33 12.66 12.85 -5.36
N GLY A 34 13.84 13.36 -4.95
CA GLY A 34 14.10 14.78 -4.92
C GLY A 34 13.08 15.55 -4.09
N ASP A 35 12.45 16.55 -4.70
CA ASP A 35 11.48 17.44 -4.05
C ASP A 35 10.04 16.96 -4.18
N GLU A 36 9.85 15.69 -4.46
CA GLU A 36 8.54 15.08 -4.62
C GLU A 36 7.68 15.25 -3.36
N LEU A 37 6.43 15.68 -3.53
CA LEU A 37 5.48 15.74 -2.43
C LEU A 37 5.02 14.34 -2.04
N PRO A 38 4.62 14.10 -0.77
CA PRO A 38 4.19 12.77 -0.34
C PRO A 38 3.10 12.15 -1.19
N ALA A 39 2.11 12.92 -1.63
CA ALA A 39 1.05 12.41 -2.51
C ALA A 39 1.59 12.01 -3.89
N GLU A 40 2.53 12.78 -4.44
CA GLU A 40 3.18 12.45 -5.70
C GLU A 40 3.99 11.17 -5.60
N THR A 41 4.74 11.01 -4.50
CA THR A 41 5.50 9.79 -4.21
C THR A 41 4.56 8.59 -4.16
N ALA A 42 3.45 8.71 -3.43
CA ALA A 42 2.49 7.62 -3.28
C ALA A 42 1.91 7.20 -4.63
N LEU A 43 1.52 8.14 -5.48
CA LEU A 43 0.97 7.86 -6.81
C LEU A 43 2.03 7.18 -7.71
N ARG A 44 3.24 7.70 -7.70
CA ARG A 44 4.33 7.14 -8.52
C ARG A 44 4.69 5.73 -8.09
N GLU A 45 4.90 5.51 -6.80
CA GLU A 45 5.30 4.21 -6.27
C GLU A 45 4.23 3.15 -6.48
N VAL A 46 2.96 3.49 -6.30
CA VAL A 46 1.88 2.56 -6.58
C VAL A 46 1.85 2.19 -8.06
N ALA A 47 2.01 3.16 -8.95
CA ALA A 47 2.04 2.89 -10.38
C ALA A 47 3.21 1.99 -10.78
N GLU A 48 4.40 2.24 -10.24
CA GLU A 48 5.59 1.43 -10.52
C GLU A 48 5.46 0.02 -9.95
N GLU A 49 5.12 -0.08 -8.68
CA GLU A 49 5.12 -1.36 -7.96
C GLU A 49 3.93 -2.26 -8.30
N THR A 50 2.82 -1.70 -8.72
CA THR A 50 1.61 -2.48 -9.02
C THR A 50 1.20 -2.48 -10.49
N GLY A 51 1.68 -1.53 -11.28
CA GLY A 51 1.23 -1.35 -12.66
C GLY A 51 -0.11 -0.65 -12.78
N LEU A 52 -0.74 -0.28 -11.67
CA LEU A 52 -2.06 0.35 -11.70
C LEU A 52 -1.98 1.87 -11.61
N GLN A 53 -2.86 2.52 -12.35
CA GLN A 53 -3.11 3.94 -12.20
C GLN A 53 -4.21 4.11 -11.15
N VAL A 54 -3.98 5.03 -10.21
CA VAL A 54 -4.87 5.24 -9.07
C VAL A 54 -5.13 6.71 -8.86
N ARG A 55 -6.21 7.00 -8.15
CA ARG A 55 -6.45 8.34 -7.62
C ARG A 55 -6.53 8.29 -6.10
N ILE A 56 -6.09 9.38 -5.47
CA ILE A 56 -6.15 9.51 -4.02
C ILE A 56 -7.56 9.95 -3.62
N VAL A 57 -8.13 9.25 -2.64
CA VAL A 57 -9.45 9.55 -2.09
C VAL A 57 -9.31 10.24 -0.73
N ASP A 58 -8.37 9.80 0.10
CA ASP A 58 -8.20 10.32 1.46
C ASP A 58 -6.80 10.00 1.98
N HIS A 59 -6.39 10.69 3.02
CA HIS A 59 -5.17 10.40 3.77
C HIS A 59 -5.51 9.42 4.91
N LEU A 60 -4.71 8.38 5.08
CA LEU A 60 -4.96 7.35 6.09
C LEU A 60 -4.10 7.50 7.34
N GLY A 61 -2.85 7.91 7.17
CA GLY A 61 -1.91 8.02 8.26
C GLY A 61 -0.50 7.74 7.82
N GLU A 62 0.39 7.61 8.78
CA GLU A 62 1.80 7.40 8.49
C GLU A 62 2.39 6.33 9.40
N ILE A 63 3.41 5.63 8.86
CA ILE A 63 4.21 4.68 9.63
C ILE A 63 5.62 5.24 9.71
N ARG A 64 6.17 5.26 10.90
CA ARG A 64 7.54 5.69 11.14
C ARG A 64 8.42 4.47 11.32
N TYR A 65 9.43 4.35 10.46
CA TYR A 65 10.40 3.27 10.51
C TYR A 65 11.70 3.80 11.12
N ARG A 66 12.25 3.03 12.06
CA ARG A 66 13.54 3.31 12.67
C ARG A 66 14.40 2.07 12.52
N PHE A 67 15.54 2.22 11.89
CA PHE A 67 16.47 1.10 11.71
C PHE A 67 17.91 1.61 11.62
N VAL A 68 18.86 0.69 11.75
CA VAL A 68 20.27 0.98 11.64
C VAL A 68 20.81 0.31 10.39
N ARG A 69 21.49 1.09 9.56
CA ARG A 69 22.18 0.58 8.37
C ARG A 69 23.60 1.12 8.38
N GLU A 70 24.57 0.22 8.31
CA GLU A 70 26.00 0.57 8.30
C GLU A 70 26.40 1.49 9.47
N GLY A 71 25.85 1.21 10.66
CA GLY A 71 26.12 2.00 11.88
C GLY A 71 25.37 3.32 11.97
N VAL A 72 24.55 3.66 10.99
CA VAL A 72 23.79 4.91 10.95
C VAL A 72 22.33 4.63 11.31
N ARG A 73 21.81 5.46 12.25
CA ARG A 73 20.37 5.40 12.59
C ARG A 73 19.57 6.10 11.50
N ILE A 74 18.65 5.37 10.92
CA ILE A 74 17.78 5.90 9.87
C ILE A 74 16.36 6.00 10.39
N HIS A 75 15.74 7.15 10.16
CA HIS A 75 14.33 7.41 10.47
C HIS A 75 13.63 7.66 9.14
N LYS A 76 12.59 6.90 8.86
CA LYS A 76 11.82 7.02 7.63
C LYS A 76 10.35 7.10 7.95
N THR A 77 9.66 8.07 7.36
CA THR A 77 8.21 8.20 7.48
C THR A 77 7.59 7.88 6.14
N VAL A 78 6.64 6.96 6.12
CA VAL A 78 5.86 6.63 4.92
C VAL A 78 4.42 7.04 5.18
N ARG A 79 3.88 7.87 4.29
CA ARG A 79 2.49 8.31 4.36
C ARG A 79 1.64 7.44 3.46
N TYR A 80 0.52 6.98 4.01
CA TYR A 80 -0.42 6.12 3.31
C TYR A 80 -1.70 6.87 2.99
N TYR A 81 -2.23 6.59 1.82
CA TYR A 81 -3.44 7.20 1.31
C TYR A 81 -4.44 6.13 0.90
N LEU A 82 -5.71 6.43 1.09
CA LEU A 82 -6.77 5.64 0.50
C LEU A 82 -6.83 5.97 -0.98
N MET A 83 -6.70 4.96 -1.82
CA MET A 83 -6.68 5.11 -3.27
C MET A 83 -7.68 4.18 -3.91
N GLU A 84 -8.18 4.57 -5.08
CA GLU A 84 -8.99 3.69 -5.90
C GLU A 84 -8.35 3.53 -7.28
N PRO A 85 -8.42 2.35 -7.88
CA PRO A 85 -7.85 2.11 -9.21
C PRO A 85 -8.71 2.78 -10.28
N ILE A 86 -8.02 3.40 -11.26
CA ILE A 86 -8.67 4.05 -12.41
C ILE A 86 -8.17 3.51 -13.74
N GLY A 87 -7.20 2.63 -13.75
CA GLY A 87 -6.66 2.03 -14.97
C GLY A 87 -5.40 1.23 -14.69
N GLY A 88 -4.77 0.77 -15.76
CA GLY A 88 -3.53 -0.01 -15.67
C GLY A 88 -3.78 -1.50 -15.54
N ASP A 89 -2.70 -2.26 -15.39
CA ASP A 89 -2.72 -3.71 -15.31
C ASP A 89 -1.63 -4.18 -14.32
N LEU A 90 -1.97 -5.09 -13.42
CA LEU A 90 -1.01 -5.66 -12.47
C LEU A 90 0.18 -6.33 -13.17
N ALA A 91 0.00 -6.83 -14.39
CA ALA A 91 1.08 -7.43 -15.17
C ALA A 91 2.22 -6.45 -15.46
N ASP A 92 1.96 -5.16 -15.40
CA ASP A 92 2.94 -4.10 -15.67
C ASP A 92 3.72 -3.65 -14.43
N HIS A 93 3.61 -4.38 -13.31
CA HIS A 93 4.38 -4.05 -12.11
C HIS A 93 5.88 -4.20 -12.37
N ASP A 94 6.67 -3.41 -11.64
CA ASP A 94 8.13 -3.50 -11.72
C ASP A 94 8.66 -4.73 -10.95
N HIS A 95 9.96 -4.81 -10.76
CA HIS A 95 10.61 -5.96 -10.12
C HIS A 95 10.80 -5.82 -8.60
N GLU A 96 10.29 -4.76 -7.99
CA GLU A 96 10.38 -4.58 -6.54
C GLU A 96 9.63 -5.69 -5.79
N PHE A 97 8.46 -6.06 -6.31
CA PHE A 97 7.74 -7.23 -5.84
C PHE A 97 7.88 -8.37 -6.84
N GLU A 98 7.98 -9.59 -6.35
CA GLU A 98 7.97 -10.77 -7.20
C GLU A 98 6.58 -11.06 -7.76
N GLU A 99 5.56 -10.72 -6.97
CA GLU A 99 4.16 -10.93 -7.33
C GLU A 99 3.33 -9.80 -6.73
N VAL A 100 2.35 -9.33 -7.48
CA VAL A 100 1.33 -8.40 -6.98
C VAL A 100 -0.03 -8.99 -7.29
N ARG A 101 -0.95 -8.87 -6.33
CA ARG A 101 -2.25 -9.54 -6.45
C ARG A 101 -3.31 -8.82 -5.62
N TRP A 102 -4.56 -8.91 -6.10
CA TRP A 102 -5.71 -8.49 -5.32
C TRP A 102 -6.03 -9.53 -4.24
N PHE A 103 -6.32 -9.05 -3.05
CA PHE A 103 -6.77 -9.88 -1.93
C PHE A 103 -8.09 -9.35 -1.42
N ALA A 104 -8.99 -10.25 -0.99
CA ALA A 104 -10.11 -9.84 -0.15
C ALA A 104 -9.53 -9.28 1.16
N ALA A 105 -10.17 -8.28 1.75
CA ALA A 105 -9.65 -7.61 2.94
C ALA A 105 -9.34 -8.58 4.09
N ALA A 106 -10.19 -9.57 4.31
CA ALA A 106 -9.96 -10.57 5.37
C ALA A 106 -8.73 -11.43 5.09
N GLU A 107 -8.48 -11.80 3.82
CA GLU A 107 -7.29 -12.56 3.43
C GLU A 107 -6.04 -11.70 3.59
N ALA A 108 -6.11 -10.43 3.20
CA ALA A 108 -5.00 -9.50 3.33
C ALA A 108 -4.57 -9.36 4.79
N ASP A 109 -5.53 -9.19 5.70
CA ASP A 109 -5.25 -9.08 7.13
C ASP A 109 -4.54 -10.33 7.66
N ALA A 110 -4.93 -11.50 7.16
CA ALA A 110 -4.34 -12.77 7.59
C ALA A 110 -2.91 -12.97 7.08
N VAL A 111 -2.56 -12.48 5.89
CA VAL A 111 -1.23 -12.69 5.28
C VAL A 111 -0.24 -11.56 5.58
N MET A 112 -0.70 -10.39 5.96
CA MET A 112 0.16 -9.25 6.31
C MET A 112 0.85 -9.51 7.65
N GLN A 113 2.17 -9.40 7.67
CA GLN A 113 2.96 -9.72 8.86
C GLN A 113 3.20 -8.52 9.78
N PHE A 114 3.08 -7.30 9.25
CA PHE A 114 3.37 -6.10 10.01
C PHE A 114 2.11 -5.50 10.60
N SER A 115 2.05 -5.41 11.94
CA SER A 115 0.89 -4.85 12.65
C SER A 115 0.60 -3.40 12.25
N THR A 116 1.65 -2.62 11.96
CA THR A 116 1.49 -1.23 11.53
C THR A 116 0.76 -1.13 10.18
N GLU A 117 1.06 -2.04 9.25
CA GLU A 117 0.37 -2.07 7.96
C GLU A 117 -1.07 -2.59 8.11
N ARG A 118 -1.31 -3.55 9.01
CA ARG A 118 -2.69 -4.00 9.31
C ARG A 118 -3.53 -2.87 9.90
N ASP A 119 -2.93 -2.01 10.71
CA ASP A 119 -3.61 -0.82 11.24
C ASP A 119 -4.00 0.14 10.10
N ILE A 120 -3.13 0.32 9.12
CA ILE A 120 -3.42 1.13 7.94
C ILE A 120 -4.59 0.50 7.17
N LEU A 121 -4.59 -0.81 6.98
CA LEU A 121 -5.69 -1.52 6.34
C LEU A 121 -7.02 -1.28 7.08
N ALA A 122 -7.02 -1.38 8.41
CA ALA A 122 -8.21 -1.15 9.21
C ALA A 122 -8.75 0.28 9.01
N ARG A 123 -7.86 1.27 8.96
CA ARG A 123 -8.24 2.66 8.69
C ARG A 123 -8.81 2.83 7.28
N ALA A 124 -8.21 2.15 6.30
CA ALA A 124 -8.68 2.19 4.92
C ALA A 124 -10.08 1.60 4.80
N LEU A 125 -10.34 0.47 5.44
CA LEU A 125 -11.66 -0.16 5.43
C LEU A 125 -12.71 0.72 6.09
N SER A 126 -12.37 1.35 7.20
CA SER A 126 -13.27 2.29 7.89
C SER A 126 -13.58 3.50 7.02
N ALA A 127 -12.58 4.07 6.35
CA ALA A 127 -12.76 5.21 5.46
C ALA A 127 -13.56 4.86 4.20
N SER A 128 -13.30 3.69 3.61
CA SER A 128 -13.98 3.26 2.38
C SER A 128 -15.43 2.88 2.59
N SER A 129 -15.82 2.54 3.82
CA SER A 129 -17.21 2.18 4.16
C SER A 129 -18.12 3.38 4.40
N ARG A 130 -17.56 4.59 4.40
CA ARG A 130 -18.37 5.80 4.56
C ARG A 130 -19.22 6.05 3.31
N PRO A 131 -20.53 6.27 3.46
CA PRO A 131 -21.36 6.59 2.31
C PRO A 131 -20.90 7.86 1.62
N ALA A 132 -21.01 7.90 0.29
CA ALA A 132 -20.73 9.11 -0.47
C ALA A 132 -21.66 10.23 0.01
N GLY A 133 -21.08 11.39 0.33
CA GLY A 133 -21.83 12.54 0.82
C GLY A 133 -22.04 12.59 2.32
N SER A 134 -21.53 11.65 3.08
CA SER A 134 -21.59 11.67 4.56
C SER A 134 -20.42 12.44 5.18
N ALA A 135 -19.69 13.19 4.42
CA ALA A 135 -18.60 14.04 4.88
C ALA A 135 -19.15 15.28 5.59
N VAL A 136 -19.93 15.07 6.61
CA VAL A 136 -20.51 16.15 7.40
C VAL A 136 -20.02 15.98 8.83
#